data_fd167adf5f459b8f29f5457e58ee46c1
#
_entry.id   fd167adf5f459b8f29f5457e58ee46c1
#
_cell.length_a   1.000
_cell.length_b   1.000
_cell.length_c   1.000
_cell.angle_alpha   90.00
_cell.angle_beta   90.00
_cell.angle_gamma   90.00
#
_symmetry.space_group_name_H-M   'P 1'
#
loop_
_entity.id
_entity.type
_entity.pdbx_description
1 polymer ?
#
loop_
_entity_poly.entity_id
_entity_poly.type
_entity_poly.pdbx_seq_one_letter_code
_entity_poly.pdbx_strand_id
1 'polypeptide(L)'
;MIRQTGISNTLDVAADKAKYDNCAKKLLAYKAIDAWILKCCTREFADYSIDYICENCLSGKVEVAVHQDHLNYDEKTNGDQQIVKMSSESTAIKEQTVYFDVRFQATLPGEKEPITLIINLEIQNQDKPGYALVRRGLYYCARMISEQYGTEFVDEHYEEIQKVYSIWICPSVAKRRKNGILRYCTVEEAIYGKPYVQKEDYDLMEVVILNLGDVRTESEYKILDLLNTLFSQEITPDEKKEILNQKFDIATTAELESEVQGMCNLGSAIENKGKEIGRAEGRAEGREEQAKATAIRMSKKGLPVEMIADAIGFSIDEVKAWIG
;
A
#
# COMPACT_ATOMS: atom_id res chain seq x y z
N MET A 1 -25.40 28.88 -2.07
CA MET A 1 -24.96 27.47 -2.11
C MET A 1 -24.04 27.29 -3.32
N ILE A 2 -22.74 27.10 -3.08
CA ILE A 2 -21.79 26.80 -4.16
C ILE A 2 -22.09 25.38 -4.62
N ARG A 3 -22.49 25.18 -5.87
CA ARG A 3 -22.64 23.84 -6.44
C ARG A 3 -21.27 23.18 -6.45
N GLN A 4 -21.11 22.09 -5.69
CA GLN A 4 -19.93 21.24 -5.82
C GLN A 4 -19.89 20.72 -7.26
N THR A 5 -18.86 21.11 -7.99
CA THR A 5 -18.61 20.64 -9.34
C THR A 5 -17.98 19.25 -9.29
N GLY A 6 -18.08 18.43 -10.34
CA GLY A 6 -17.42 17.13 -10.41
C GLY A 6 -15.91 17.19 -10.14
N ILE A 7 -15.26 18.29 -10.52
CA ILE A 7 -13.84 18.57 -10.23
C ILE A 7 -13.59 18.70 -8.71
N SER A 8 -14.46 19.43 -7.98
CA SER A 8 -14.36 19.58 -6.52
C SER A 8 -14.46 18.22 -5.83
N ASN A 9 -15.43 17.39 -6.22
CA ASN A 9 -15.60 16.05 -5.64
C ASN A 9 -14.38 15.14 -5.91
N THR A 10 -13.77 15.23 -7.10
CA THR A 10 -12.56 14.46 -7.44
C THR A 10 -11.35 14.90 -6.60
N LEU A 11 -11.17 16.21 -6.39
CA LEU A 11 -10.11 16.76 -5.53
C LEU A 11 -10.29 16.34 -4.07
N ASP A 12 -11.51 16.37 -3.54
CA ASP A 12 -11.82 15.93 -2.18
C ASP A 12 -11.53 14.44 -1.98
N VAL A 13 -11.86 13.59 -2.96
CA VAL A 13 -11.53 12.15 -2.91
C VAL A 13 -10.03 11.93 -2.94
N ALA A 14 -9.28 12.70 -3.72
CA ALA A 14 -7.82 12.60 -3.78
C ALA A 14 -7.18 13.00 -2.44
N ALA A 15 -7.66 14.07 -1.80
CA ALA A 15 -7.21 14.51 -0.49
C ALA A 15 -7.51 13.46 0.61
N ASP A 16 -8.70 12.86 0.60
CA ASP A 16 -9.05 11.81 1.56
C ASP A 16 -8.22 10.54 1.36
N LYS A 17 -7.91 10.17 0.11
CA LYS A 17 -6.98 9.06 -0.20
C LYS A 17 -5.58 9.32 0.34
N ALA A 18 -5.04 10.51 0.16
CA ALA A 18 -3.72 10.87 0.68
C ALA A 18 -3.68 10.80 2.22
N LYS A 19 -4.73 11.25 2.90
CA LYS A 19 -4.85 11.12 4.36
C LYS A 19 -4.97 9.66 4.80
N TYR A 20 -5.74 8.85 4.08
CA TYR A 20 -5.84 7.42 4.35
C TYR A 20 -4.48 6.73 4.23
N ASP A 21 -3.73 7.01 3.16
CA ASP A 21 -2.39 6.47 2.97
C ASP A 21 -1.44 6.89 4.10
N ASN A 22 -1.52 8.13 4.59
CA ASN A 22 -0.73 8.59 5.73
C ASN A 22 -1.08 7.87 7.04
N CYS A 23 -2.36 7.66 7.35
CA CYS A 23 -2.78 6.86 8.52
C CYS A 23 -2.27 5.42 8.40
N ALA A 24 -2.40 4.81 7.22
CA ALA A 24 -1.95 3.46 6.97
C ALA A 24 -0.42 3.31 7.14
N LYS A 25 0.37 4.26 6.65
CA LYS A 25 1.83 4.29 6.86
C LYS A 25 2.20 4.40 8.33
N LYS A 26 1.51 5.25 9.08
CA LYS A 26 1.73 5.37 10.52
C LYS A 26 1.40 4.08 11.26
N LEU A 27 0.32 3.38 10.89
CA LEU A 27 0.00 2.07 11.46
C LEU A 27 1.11 1.05 11.19
N LEU A 28 1.69 1.04 9.99
CA LEU A 28 2.81 0.17 9.63
C LEU A 28 4.14 0.57 10.30
N ALA A 29 4.20 1.68 11.00
CA ALA A 29 5.38 2.10 11.78
C ALA A 29 5.29 1.69 13.26
N TYR A 30 4.27 0.94 13.67
CA TYR A 30 4.17 0.41 15.03
C TYR A 30 4.99 -0.87 15.18
N LYS A 31 5.90 -0.89 16.17
CA LYS A 31 6.81 -2.02 16.43
C LYS A 31 6.11 -3.38 16.47
N ALA A 32 4.94 -3.46 17.11
CA ALA A 32 4.21 -4.72 17.22
C ALA A 32 3.73 -5.22 15.85
N ILE A 33 3.32 -4.31 14.96
CA ILE A 33 2.90 -4.65 13.59
C ILE A 33 4.12 -5.06 12.76
N ASP A 34 5.22 -4.31 12.87
CA ASP A 34 6.47 -4.62 12.19
C ASP A 34 7.05 -5.97 12.64
N ALA A 35 6.97 -6.30 13.91
CA ALA A 35 7.41 -7.60 14.43
C ALA A 35 6.60 -8.76 13.82
N TRP A 36 5.29 -8.61 13.66
CA TRP A 36 4.46 -9.58 12.97
C TRP A 36 4.83 -9.71 11.49
N ILE A 37 5.10 -8.58 10.81
CA ILE A 37 5.55 -8.57 9.42
C ILE A 37 6.90 -9.27 9.30
N LEU A 38 7.88 -8.92 10.12
CA LEU A 38 9.20 -9.56 10.12
C LEU A 38 9.09 -11.07 10.33
N LYS A 39 8.41 -11.50 11.39
CA LYS A 39 8.22 -12.92 11.70
C LYS A 39 7.63 -13.72 10.54
N CYS A 40 6.65 -13.16 9.85
CA CYS A 40 5.90 -13.89 8.83
C CYS A 40 6.44 -13.70 7.40
N CYS A 41 7.13 -12.57 7.13
CA CYS A 41 7.56 -12.21 5.80
C CYS A 41 9.07 -12.34 5.56
N THR A 42 9.88 -12.51 6.60
CA THR A 42 11.32 -12.74 6.47
C THR A 42 11.67 -14.15 6.93
N ARG A 43 12.83 -14.66 6.49
CA ARG A 43 13.29 -15.99 6.89
C ARG A 43 14.07 -15.95 8.19
N GLU A 44 14.81 -14.87 8.38
CA GLU A 44 15.73 -14.65 9.49
C GLU A 44 14.98 -14.52 10.82
N PHE A 45 13.76 -13.97 10.81
CA PHE A 45 12.95 -13.76 12.00
C PHE A 45 11.86 -14.81 12.23
N ALA A 46 11.70 -15.80 11.34
CA ALA A 46 10.59 -16.77 11.39
C ALA A 46 10.50 -17.57 12.70
N ASP A 47 11.61 -17.90 13.30
CA ASP A 47 11.69 -18.76 14.50
C ASP A 47 11.60 -17.98 15.82
N TYR A 48 11.64 -16.65 15.78
CA TYR A 48 11.62 -15.80 16.99
C TYR A 48 10.19 -15.43 17.39
N SER A 49 9.99 -15.19 18.70
CA SER A 49 8.70 -14.69 19.20
C SER A 49 8.51 -13.21 18.84
N ILE A 50 7.24 -12.77 18.78
CA ILE A 50 6.90 -11.37 18.51
C ILE A 50 7.53 -10.45 19.55
N ASP A 51 7.44 -10.80 20.84
CA ASP A 51 8.01 -10.02 21.95
C ASP A 51 9.52 -9.87 21.79
N TYR A 52 10.22 -10.97 21.47
CA TYR A 52 11.66 -10.92 21.25
C TYR A 52 12.04 -9.97 20.11
N ILE A 53 11.31 -10.03 18.99
CA ILE A 53 11.54 -9.15 17.83
C ILE A 53 11.28 -7.69 18.23
N CYS A 54 10.17 -7.41 18.93
CA CYS A 54 9.84 -6.06 19.38
C CYS A 54 10.91 -5.46 20.31
N GLU A 55 11.39 -6.23 21.25
CA GLU A 55 12.27 -5.75 22.31
C GLU A 55 13.74 -5.67 21.87
N ASN A 56 14.20 -6.64 21.07
CA ASN A 56 15.62 -6.82 20.79
C ASN A 56 16.05 -6.50 19.36
N CYS A 57 15.11 -6.53 18.38
CA CYS A 57 15.47 -6.49 16.98
C CYS A 57 15.05 -5.19 16.27
N LEU A 58 14.08 -4.46 16.82
CA LEU A 58 13.54 -3.22 16.26
C LEU A 58 14.06 -2.00 17.05
N SER A 59 15.38 -1.86 17.17
CA SER A 59 16.03 -0.75 17.88
C SER A 59 16.39 0.44 17.00
N GLY A 60 16.27 0.29 15.69
CA GLY A 60 16.57 1.31 14.67
C GLY A 60 15.43 2.30 14.45
N LYS A 61 15.68 3.25 13.55
CA LYS A 61 14.77 4.35 13.18
C LYS A 61 13.86 3.97 12.02
N VAL A 62 12.55 4.14 12.14
CA VAL A 62 11.60 4.05 11.01
C VAL A 62 11.42 5.42 10.38
N GLU A 63 11.60 5.52 9.07
CA GLU A 63 11.13 6.66 8.29
C GLU A 63 9.78 6.38 7.67
N VAL A 64 8.85 7.29 7.92
CA VAL A 64 7.55 7.32 7.26
C VAL A 64 7.57 8.51 6.29
N ALA A 65 7.41 8.24 4.99
CA ALA A 65 7.21 9.31 4.03
C ALA A 65 5.81 9.92 4.24
N VAL A 66 5.76 11.03 4.98
CA VAL A 66 4.55 11.84 5.08
C VAL A 66 4.59 12.84 3.94
N HIS A 67 3.61 12.82 3.03
CA HIS A 67 3.39 13.94 2.12
C HIS A 67 3.16 15.20 2.97
N GLN A 68 4.07 16.17 2.82
CA GLN A 68 3.97 17.46 3.49
C GLN A 68 2.79 18.26 2.91
N ASP A 69 1.60 18.06 3.45
CA ASP A 69 0.61 19.11 3.52
C ASP A 69 0.84 19.80 4.86
N HIS A 70 1.39 21.03 4.79
CA HIS A 70 1.63 22.01 5.81
C HIS A 70 0.89 21.80 7.16
N LEU A 71 1.41 20.95 8.02
CA LEU A 71 1.07 20.91 9.43
C LEU A 71 2.38 20.83 10.21
N ASN A 72 2.65 21.89 10.95
CA ASN A 72 3.72 21.95 11.94
C ASN A 72 3.58 20.80 12.91
N TYR A 73 4.39 19.78 12.75
CA TYR A 73 4.54 18.73 13.75
C TYR A 73 5.53 19.22 14.78
N ASP A 74 5.05 19.53 15.97
CA ASP A 74 5.87 19.70 17.15
C ASP A 74 6.59 18.37 17.47
N GLU A 75 7.93 18.40 17.51
CA GLU A 75 8.84 17.30 17.84
C GLU A 75 8.76 16.82 19.31
N LYS A 76 7.59 16.80 19.92
CA LYS A 76 7.40 16.41 21.31
C LYS A 76 6.31 15.38 21.50
N THR A 77 6.57 14.14 21.08
CA THR A 77 5.92 12.99 21.67
C THR A 77 6.96 11.91 21.95
N ASN A 78 7.46 11.93 23.15
CA ASN A 78 8.19 10.83 23.77
C ASN A 78 7.19 9.69 24.02
N GLY A 79 7.19 8.71 23.15
CA GLY A 79 6.58 7.43 23.39
C GLY A 79 7.55 6.35 22.93
N ASP A 80 7.97 5.47 23.84
CA ASP A 80 8.90 4.35 23.63
C ASP A 80 8.48 3.32 22.56
N GLN A 81 7.48 3.64 21.73
CA GLN A 81 6.85 2.71 20.80
C GLN A 81 7.04 3.04 19.31
N GLN A 82 7.65 4.18 18.96
CA GLN A 82 7.96 4.52 17.58
C GLN A 82 9.46 4.36 17.28
N ILE A 83 9.74 3.67 16.19
CA ILE A 83 11.10 3.39 15.74
C ILE A 83 11.64 4.60 14.97
N VAL A 84 12.92 4.92 15.10
CA VAL A 84 13.56 6.15 14.63
C VAL A 84 14.28 5.95 13.27
N LYS A 85 14.15 6.87 12.42
CA LYS A 85 14.34 7.15 10.97
C LYS A 85 15.60 6.62 10.27
N MET A 86 15.39 5.91 9.14
CA MET A 86 16.26 5.92 7.96
C MET A 86 15.71 6.91 6.91
N SER A 87 16.52 7.39 5.96
CA SER A 87 16.00 8.28 4.90
C SER A 87 14.96 7.57 4.02
N SER A 88 13.78 8.14 3.92
CA SER A 88 12.74 7.68 3.00
C SER A 88 13.01 8.10 1.55
N GLU A 89 14.06 8.91 1.31
CA GLU A 89 14.45 9.40 0.00
C GLU A 89 15.74 8.73 -0.49
N SER A 90 15.69 8.19 -1.69
CA SER A 90 16.84 7.66 -2.41
C SER A 90 17.12 8.51 -3.63
N THR A 91 18.23 9.24 -3.62
CA THR A 91 18.64 10.12 -4.72
C THR A 91 20.00 9.71 -5.28
N ALA A 92 20.03 9.26 -6.53
CA ALA A 92 21.27 9.06 -7.26
C ALA A 92 21.52 10.20 -8.25
N ILE A 93 22.79 10.49 -8.55
CA ILE A 93 23.26 11.70 -9.28
C ILE A 93 22.60 11.95 -10.65
N LYS A 94 21.86 10.99 -11.23
CA LYS A 94 21.14 11.11 -12.52
C LYS A 94 19.80 10.39 -12.54
N GLU A 95 19.27 9.95 -11.40
CA GLU A 95 18.04 9.20 -11.31
C GLU A 95 16.99 9.97 -10.51
N GLN A 96 15.71 9.68 -10.76
CA GLN A 96 14.63 10.26 -9.96
C GLN A 96 14.73 9.78 -8.51
N THR A 97 14.40 10.66 -7.57
CA THR A 97 14.24 10.31 -6.15
C THR A 97 13.18 9.23 -6.01
N VAL A 98 13.50 8.16 -5.31
CA VAL A 98 12.55 7.13 -4.91
C VAL A 98 12.10 7.43 -3.49
N TYR A 99 10.79 7.41 -3.27
CA TYR A 99 10.18 7.56 -1.96
C TYR A 99 9.66 6.21 -1.49
N PHE A 100 10.09 5.80 -0.30
CA PHE A 100 9.63 4.60 0.39
C PHE A 100 8.51 4.97 1.36
N ASP A 101 7.46 4.16 1.45
CA ASP A 101 6.34 4.44 2.37
C ASP A 101 6.78 4.33 3.83
N VAL A 102 7.37 3.21 4.20
CA VAL A 102 7.97 2.97 5.52
C VAL A 102 9.29 2.24 5.34
N ARG A 103 10.37 2.74 5.91
CA ARG A 103 11.71 2.13 5.82
C ARG A 103 12.36 2.04 7.20
N PHE A 104 12.92 0.88 7.53
CA PHE A 104 13.62 0.65 8.79
C PHE A 104 14.68 -0.44 8.69
N GLN A 105 15.55 -0.49 9.68
CA GLN A 105 16.49 -1.61 9.89
C GLN A 105 15.96 -2.50 11.00
N ALA A 106 16.12 -3.81 10.82
CA ALA A 106 15.88 -4.81 11.83
C ALA A 106 17.17 -5.60 12.04
N THR A 107 17.64 -5.66 13.27
CA THR A 107 18.89 -6.34 13.63
C THR A 107 18.61 -7.52 14.52
N LEU A 108 18.99 -8.72 14.06
CA LEU A 108 18.93 -9.93 14.86
C LEU A 108 20.26 -10.11 15.57
N PRO A 109 20.34 -10.08 16.91
CA PRO A 109 21.55 -10.36 17.64
C PRO A 109 22.05 -11.77 17.35
N GLY A 110 23.24 -11.90 16.79
CA GLY A 110 23.88 -13.18 16.48
C GLY A 110 24.93 -13.55 17.54
N GLU A 111 25.33 -14.84 17.57
CA GLU A 111 26.39 -15.31 18.48
C GLU A 111 27.78 -14.75 18.13
N LYS A 112 28.03 -14.44 16.86
CA LYS A 112 29.29 -13.90 16.33
C LYS A 112 29.13 -12.49 15.79
N GLU A 113 28.17 -12.30 14.87
CA GLU A 113 27.88 -11.02 14.24
C GLU A 113 26.36 -10.83 14.16
N PRO A 114 25.85 -9.58 14.32
CA PRO A 114 24.43 -9.31 14.15
C PRO A 114 24.04 -9.40 12.67
N ILE A 115 22.88 -9.97 12.38
CA ILE A 115 22.28 -9.95 11.05
C ILE A 115 21.40 -8.71 10.96
N THR A 116 21.75 -7.76 10.11
CA THR A 116 20.95 -6.56 9.87
C THR A 116 20.24 -6.65 8.53
N LEU A 117 18.96 -6.38 8.54
CA LEU A 117 18.11 -6.32 7.34
C LEU A 117 17.62 -4.89 7.13
N ILE A 118 17.59 -4.43 5.89
CA ILE A 118 16.93 -3.19 5.50
C ILE A 118 15.57 -3.54 4.93
N ILE A 119 14.52 -3.04 5.56
CA ILE A 119 13.13 -3.34 5.23
C ILE A 119 12.46 -2.10 4.63
N ASN A 120 11.79 -2.29 3.52
CA ASN A 120 10.86 -1.34 2.95
C ASN A 120 9.45 -1.95 2.94
N LEU A 121 8.48 -1.24 3.52
CA LEU A 121 7.06 -1.60 3.47
C LEU A 121 6.32 -0.61 2.58
N GLU A 122 5.52 -1.12 1.67
CA GLU A 122 4.74 -0.35 0.71
C GLU A 122 3.25 -0.74 0.75
N ILE A 123 2.37 0.23 0.61
CA ILE A 123 0.92 0.01 0.50
C ILE A 123 0.48 0.25 -0.93
N GLN A 124 0.03 -0.78 -1.61
CA GLN A 124 -0.43 -0.71 -2.99
C GLN A 124 -1.95 -0.81 -3.07
N ASN A 125 -2.63 0.32 -3.07
CA ASN A 125 -4.10 0.39 -3.11
C ASN A 125 -4.68 0.14 -4.51
N GLN A 126 -3.88 0.19 -5.57
CA GLN A 126 -4.34 -0.02 -6.94
C GLN A 126 -4.05 -1.44 -7.40
N ASP A 127 -5.11 -2.21 -7.74
CA ASP A 127 -4.99 -3.61 -8.22
C ASP A 127 -4.17 -3.75 -9.50
N LYS A 128 -4.29 -2.80 -10.42
CA LYS A 128 -3.62 -2.77 -11.73
C LYS A 128 -2.90 -1.44 -11.94
N PRO A 129 -1.68 -1.26 -11.45
CA PRO A 129 -0.94 0.00 -11.61
C PRO A 129 -0.40 0.23 -13.03
N GLY A 130 -0.70 -0.66 -14.00
CA GLY A 130 -0.20 -0.58 -15.37
C GLY A 130 1.11 -1.35 -15.62
N TYR A 131 1.69 -1.93 -14.57
CA TYR A 131 2.91 -2.76 -14.62
C TYR A 131 2.85 -3.91 -13.63
N ALA A 132 3.74 -4.89 -13.77
CA ALA A 132 3.89 -5.96 -12.79
C ALA A 132 4.56 -5.44 -11.51
N LEU A 133 3.85 -5.51 -10.37
CA LEU A 133 4.31 -4.95 -9.10
C LEU A 133 5.69 -5.47 -8.67
N VAL A 134 5.98 -6.74 -8.94
CA VAL A 134 7.29 -7.34 -8.65
C VAL A 134 8.45 -6.58 -9.30
N ARG A 135 8.26 -6.00 -10.49
CA ARG A 135 9.31 -5.20 -11.14
C ARG A 135 9.66 -3.95 -10.33
N ARG A 136 8.64 -3.30 -9.77
CA ARG A 136 8.85 -2.14 -8.88
C ARG A 136 9.53 -2.58 -7.57
N GLY A 137 9.11 -3.71 -6.99
CA GLY A 137 9.75 -4.28 -5.81
C GLY A 137 11.23 -4.60 -6.02
N LEU A 138 11.57 -5.25 -7.14
CA LEU A 138 12.97 -5.52 -7.51
C LEU A 138 13.78 -4.23 -7.72
N TYR A 139 13.19 -3.23 -8.36
CA TYR A 139 13.84 -1.92 -8.53
C TYR A 139 14.11 -1.26 -7.16
N TYR A 140 13.16 -1.35 -6.22
CA TYR A 140 13.35 -0.82 -4.87
C TYR A 140 14.44 -1.56 -4.10
N CYS A 141 14.51 -2.89 -4.22
CA CYS A 141 15.62 -3.67 -3.65
C CYS A 141 16.98 -3.22 -4.23
N ALA A 142 17.07 -3.09 -5.55
CA ALA A 142 18.30 -2.65 -6.21
C ALA A 142 18.73 -1.25 -5.74
N ARG A 143 17.78 -0.33 -5.52
CA ARG A 143 18.03 1.00 -4.96
C ARG A 143 18.55 0.93 -3.53
N MET A 144 17.93 0.14 -2.66
CA MET A 144 18.37 -0.06 -1.28
C MET A 144 19.76 -0.70 -1.18
N ILE A 145 20.11 -1.60 -2.11
CA ILE A 145 21.48 -2.15 -2.17
C ILE A 145 22.46 -1.08 -2.63
N SER A 146 22.15 -0.35 -3.71
CA SER A 146 23.03 0.69 -4.26
C SER A 146 23.32 1.82 -3.28
N GLU A 147 22.36 2.16 -2.41
CA GLU A 147 22.49 3.22 -1.40
C GLU A 147 23.41 2.86 -0.24
N GLN A 148 23.70 1.60 -0.04
CA GLN A 148 24.57 1.15 1.04
C GLN A 148 26.04 1.53 0.79
N TYR A 149 26.41 1.83 -0.46
CA TYR A 149 27.75 2.31 -0.76
C TYR A 149 28.02 3.67 -0.10
N GLY A 150 29.08 3.73 0.68
CA GLY A 150 29.46 4.93 1.45
C GLY A 150 28.79 5.04 2.83
N THR A 151 27.86 4.12 3.18
CA THR A 151 27.19 4.04 4.50
C THR A 151 27.45 2.71 5.18
N GLU A 152 26.98 1.62 4.58
CA GLU A 152 27.11 0.27 5.13
C GLU A 152 28.43 -0.39 4.69
N PHE A 153 28.86 -0.12 3.46
CA PHE A 153 30.17 -0.59 2.94
C PHE A 153 30.88 0.48 2.11
N VAL A 154 32.21 0.37 2.04
CA VAL A 154 33.08 1.26 1.24
C VAL A 154 34.08 0.43 0.45
N ASP A 155 34.61 1.00 -0.63
CA ASP A 155 35.60 0.38 -1.50
C ASP A 155 35.14 -1.01 -2.02
N GLU A 156 35.91 -2.07 -1.77
CA GLU A 156 35.65 -3.43 -2.28
C GLU A 156 35.09 -4.36 -1.17
N HIS A 157 34.59 -3.79 -0.05
CA HIS A 157 34.03 -4.56 1.07
C HIS A 157 32.57 -4.98 0.80
N TYR A 158 32.33 -5.71 -0.30
CA TYR A 158 31.01 -6.18 -0.71
C TYR A 158 30.40 -7.20 0.25
N GLU A 159 31.20 -7.84 1.11
CA GLU A 159 30.73 -8.74 2.18
C GLU A 159 29.92 -8.01 3.26
N GLU A 160 30.05 -6.68 3.35
CA GLU A 160 29.29 -5.86 4.29
C GLU A 160 27.89 -5.47 3.77
N ILE A 161 27.55 -5.82 2.51
CA ILE A 161 26.24 -5.53 1.94
C ILE A 161 25.15 -6.24 2.75
N GLN A 162 24.25 -5.46 3.30
CA GLN A 162 23.12 -5.95 4.08
C GLN A 162 21.98 -6.38 3.15
N LYS A 163 21.34 -7.50 3.49
CA LYS A 163 20.17 -8.00 2.78
C LYS A 163 18.99 -7.03 2.89
N VAL A 164 18.27 -6.86 1.79
CA VAL A 164 17.13 -5.96 1.68
C VAL A 164 15.83 -6.71 1.41
N TYR A 165 14.76 -6.25 2.03
CA TYR A 165 13.39 -6.71 1.78
C TYR A 165 12.51 -5.57 1.27
N SER A 166 11.79 -5.81 0.18
CA SER A 166 10.71 -4.93 -0.29
C SER A 166 9.38 -5.66 -0.13
N ILE A 167 8.59 -5.26 0.88
CA ILE A 167 7.36 -5.93 1.28
C ILE A 167 6.17 -5.06 0.87
N TRP A 168 5.26 -5.62 0.08
CA TRP A 168 4.13 -4.94 -0.53
C TRP A 168 2.81 -5.45 0.05
N ILE A 169 2.05 -4.56 0.67
CA ILE A 169 0.72 -4.84 1.20
C ILE A 169 -0.30 -4.35 0.18
N CYS A 170 -1.12 -5.26 -0.34
CA CYS A 170 -2.10 -4.99 -1.39
C CYS A 170 -3.53 -5.21 -0.85
N PRO A 171 -4.18 -4.18 -0.26
CA PRO A 171 -5.52 -4.31 0.30
C PRO A 171 -6.60 -4.53 -0.76
N SER A 172 -6.41 -3.97 -1.96
CA SER A 172 -7.40 -4.01 -3.04
C SER A 172 -6.89 -4.86 -4.19
N VAL A 173 -7.25 -6.14 -4.21
CA VAL A 173 -6.85 -7.08 -5.27
C VAL A 173 -8.05 -7.83 -5.83
N ALA A 174 -7.95 -8.28 -7.09
CA ALA A 174 -8.97 -9.11 -7.72
C ALA A 174 -9.22 -10.38 -6.89
N LYS A 175 -10.49 -10.85 -6.83
CA LYS A 175 -10.95 -11.99 -6.02
C LYS A 175 -10.04 -13.21 -6.12
N ARG A 176 -9.52 -13.54 -7.32
CA ARG A 176 -8.63 -14.69 -7.56
C ARG A 176 -7.25 -14.59 -6.90
N ARG A 177 -6.84 -13.40 -6.45
CA ARG A 177 -5.53 -13.14 -5.81
C ARG A 177 -5.63 -12.94 -4.31
N LYS A 178 -6.85 -12.80 -3.76
CA LYS A 178 -7.07 -12.59 -2.33
C LYS A 178 -6.46 -13.71 -1.49
N ASN A 179 -6.02 -13.37 -0.29
CA ASN A 179 -5.41 -14.27 0.70
C ASN A 179 -4.18 -15.01 0.14
N GLY A 180 -3.34 -14.30 -0.62
CA GLY A 180 -2.15 -14.89 -1.22
C GLY A 180 -0.87 -14.14 -0.83
N ILE A 181 0.18 -14.88 -0.51
CA ILE A 181 1.52 -14.34 -0.26
C ILE A 181 2.45 -14.89 -1.32
N LEU A 182 3.17 -14.00 -1.99
CA LEU A 182 4.16 -14.35 -3.02
C LEU A 182 5.52 -13.83 -2.59
N ARG A 183 6.53 -14.68 -2.72
CA ARG A 183 7.93 -14.33 -2.45
C ARG A 183 8.75 -14.48 -3.72
N TYR A 184 9.58 -13.49 -4.00
CA TYR A 184 10.56 -13.50 -5.08
C TYR A 184 11.94 -13.31 -4.48
N CYS A 185 12.84 -14.23 -4.76
CA CYS A 185 14.19 -14.24 -4.19
C CYS A 185 15.20 -14.71 -5.24
N THR A 186 16.46 -14.48 -4.98
CA THR A 186 17.56 -15.00 -5.78
C THR A 186 17.79 -16.48 -5.42
N VAL A 187 18.06 -17.30 -6.45
CA VAL A 187 18.41 -18.72 -6.28
C VAL A 187 19.65 -19.01 -7.12
N GLU A 188 20.52 -19.88 -6.60
CA GLU A 188 21.65 -20.43 -7.35
C GLU A 188 21.18 -21.60 -8.22
N GLU A 189 21.63 -21.62 -9.48
CA GLU A 189 21.47 -22.76 -10.40
C GLU A 189 22.82 -23.14 -10.97
N ALA A 190 23.33 -24.33 -10.63
CA ALA A 190 24.58 -24.83 -11.20
C ALA A 190 24.34 -25.32 -12.62
N ILE A 191 24.74 -24.53 -13.62
CA ILE A 191 24.63 -24.89 -15.05
C ILE A 191 25.61 -26.03 -15.39
N TYR A 192 26.79 -26.05 -14.76
CA TYR A 192 27.78 -27.09 -14.94
C TYR A 192 28.69 -27.24 -13.72
N GLY A 193 29.06 -28.49 -13.39
CA GLY A 193 29.89 -28.78 -12.23
C GLY A 193 29.11 -28.73 -10.91
N LYS A 194 29.83 -28.58 -9.81
CA LYS A 194 29.28 -28.43 -8.46
C LYS A 194 30.02 -27.34 -7.70
N PRO A 195 30.03 -26.10 -8.21
CA PRO A 195 30.56 -24.98 -7.45
C PRO A 195 29.70 -24.81 -6.19
N TYR A 196 30.29 -24.25 -5.17
CA TYR A 196 29.58 -23.96 -3.92
C TYR A 196 29.85 -22.49 -3.55
N VAL A 197 28.76 -21.74 -3.33
CA VAL A 197 28.79 -20.39 -2.77
C VAL A 197 27.86 -20.41 -1.55
N GLN A 198 28.22 -19.72 -0.49
CA GLN A 198 27.34 -19.62 0.68
C GLN A 198 26.10 -18.84 0.30
N LYS A 199 24.94 -19.24 0.85
CA LYS A 199 23.66 -18.62 0.51
C LYS A 199 23.64 -17.14 0.86
N GLU A 200 24.31 -16.78 1.93
CA GLU A 200 24.45 -15.41 2.44
C GLU A 200 25.11 -14.48 1.42
N ASP A 201 25.96 -15.01 0.53
CA ASP A 201 26.68 -14.22 -0.48
C ASP A 201 25.80 -13.81 -1.68
N TYR A 202 24.67 -14.49 -1.93
CA TYR A 202 23.81 -14.19 -3.08
C TYR A 202 22.34 -13.92 -2.73
N ASP A 203 21.86 -14.29 -1.54
CA ASP A 203 20.48 -14.07 -1.10
C ASP A 203 20.32 -12.67 -0.48
N LEU A 204 20.73 -11.63 -1.25
CA LEU A 204 20.81 -10.25 -0.76
C LEU A 204 19.52 -9.45 -0.96
N MET A 205 18.51 -9.97 -1.68
CA MET A 205 17.26 -9.25 -1.90
C MET A 205 16.06 -10.17 -2.02
N GLU A 206 14.97 -9.77 -1.37
CA GLU A 206 13.68 -10.45 -1.50
C GLU A 206 12.54 -9.43 -1.69
N VAL A 207 11.58 -9.78 -2.57
CA VAL A 207 10.32 -9.06 -2.69
C VAL A 207 9.20 -9.94 -2.18
N VAL A 208 8.39 -9.43 -1.24
CA VAL A 208 7.24 -10.14 -0.70
C VAL A 208 5.98 -9.36 -1.02
N ILE A 209 4.97 -10.00 -1.61
CA ILE A 209 3.70 -9.39 -1.96
C ILE A 209 2.58 -10.08 -1.18
N LEU A 210 1.91 -9.34 -0.30
CA LEU A 210 0.78 -9.80 0.50
C LEU A 210 -0.52 -9.28 -0.14
N ASN A 211 -1.26 -10.18 -0.76
CA ASN A 211 -2.58 -9.86 -1.29
C ASN A 211 -3.62 -10.10 -0.19
N LEU A 212 -4.21 -9.02 0.32
CA LEU A 212 -5.18 -9.10 1.39
C LEU A 212 -6.51 -9.71 0.90
N GLY A 213 -7.29 -10.20 1.84
CA GLY A 213 -8.57 -10.85 1.61
C GLY A 213 -9.72 -10.16 2.31
N ASP A 214 -10.70 -10.94 2.69
CA ASP A 214 -11.85 -10.47 3.44
C ASP A 214 -11.63 -10.77 4.93
N VAL A 215 -11.87 -9.80 5.79
CA VAL A 215 -11.59 -9.89 7.25
C VAL A 215 -12.38 -11.02 7.95
N ARG A 216 -13.49 -11.45 7.38
CA ARG A 216 -14.35 -12.51 7.93
C ARG A 216 -13.94 -13.92 7.56
N THR A 217 -12.89 -14.06 6.73
CA THR A 217 -12.34 -15.35 6.30
C THR A 217 -11.01 -15.55 7.00
N GLU A 218 -10.95 -16.46 7.97
CA GLU A 218 -9.69 -16.81 8.62
C GLU A 218 -8.70 -17.38 7.61
N SER A 219 -7.46 -16.91 7.69
CA SER A 219 -6.35 -17.40 6.90
C SER A 219 -5.50 -18.37 7.74
N GLU A 220 -4.86 -19.33 7.08
CA GLU A 220 -3.83 -20.16 7.72
C GLU A 220 -2.61 -19.30 8.16
N TYR A 221 -2.45 -18.12 7.57
CA TYR A 221 -1.36 -17.19 7.86
C TYR A 221 -1.82 -16.02 8.70
N LYS A 222 -1.42 -15.98 9.97
CA LYS A 222 -1.81 -14.94 10.94
C LYS A 222 -1.54 -13.51 10.47
N ILE A 223 -0.48 -13.28 9.68
CA ILE A 223 -0.19 -11.94 9.14
C ILE A 223 -1.29 -11.44 8.20
N LEU A 224 -1.91 -12.31 7.40
CA LEU A 224 -3.03 -11.91 6.56
C LEU A 224 -4.24 -11.52 7.40
N ASP A 225 -4.54 -12.26 8.48
CA ASP A 225 -5.64 -11.92 9.40
C ASP A 225 -5.38 -10.59 10.11
N LEU A 226 -4.15 -10.33 10.55
CA LEU A 226 -3.76 -9.07 11.15
C LEU A 226 -3.97 -7.91 10.17
N LEU A 227 -3.40 -8.01 8.98
CA LEU A 227 -3.49 -6.94 7.99
C LEU A 227 -4.92 -6.80 7.42
N ASN A 228 -5.66 -7.90 7.24
CA ASN A 228 -7.09 -7.84 6.90
C ASN A 228 -7.88 -7.08 7.97
N THR A 229 -7.60 -7.30 9.25
CA THR A 229 -8.23 -6.56 10.35
C THR A 229 -7.89 -5.07 10.29
N LEU A 230 -6.61 -4.73 10.15
CA LEU A 230 -6.15 -3.34 10.10
C LEU A 230 -6.76 -2.57 8.92
N PHE A 231 -6.72 -3.14 7.72
CA PHE A 231 -7.10 -2.47 6.47
C PHE A 231 -8.57 -2.65 6.06
N SER A 232 -9.34 -3.49 6.77
CA SER A 232 -10.76 -3.69 6.47
C SER A 232 -11.59 -2.42 6.69
N GLN A 233 -12.58 -2.23 5.83
CA GLN A 233 -13.64 -1.25 5.99
C GLN A 233 -14.97 -1.87 6.48
N GLU A 234 -14.99 -3.20 6.70
CA GLU A 234 -16.21 -3.96 7.03
C GLU A 234 -16.45 -4.07 8.53
N ILE A 235 -15.45 -3.78 9.35
CA ILE A 235 -15.51 -3.86 10.82
C ILE A 235 -15.23 -2.50 11.46
N THR A 236 -15.85 -2.28 12.60
CA THR A 236 -15.76 -1.03 13.35
C THR A 236 -14.37 -0.86 14.00
N PRO A 237 -13.97 0.37 14.35
CA PRO A 237 -12.73 0.60 15.09
C PRO A 237 -12.67 -0.19 16.41
N ASP A 238 -13.79 -0.31 17.12
CA ASP A 238 -13.84 -1.05 18.39
C ASP A 238 -13.64 -2.56 18.18
N GLU A 239 -14.28 -3.13 17.16
CA GLU A 239 -14.03 -4.53 16.76
C GLU A 239 -12.57 -4.76 16.37
N LYS A 240 -11.95 -3.81 15.64
CA LYS A 240 -10.51 -3.90 15.31
C LYS A 240 -9.64 -3.96 16.56
N LYS A 241 -9.88 -3.06 17.52
CA LYS A 241 -9.16 -3.04 18.80
C LYS A 241 -9.27 -4.34 19.55
N GLU A 242 -10.50 -4.88 19.64
CA GLU A 242 -10.76 -6.15 20.31
C GLU A 242 -9.98 -7.29 19.65
N ILE A 243 -10.01 -7.38 18.32
CA ILE A 243 -9.27 -8.40 17.56
C ILE A 243 -7.75 -8.24 17.73
N LEU A 244 -7.22 -7.00 17.64
CA LEU A 244 -5.80 -6.73 17.81
C LEU A 244 -5.30 -7.15 19.18
N ASN A 245 -6.06 -6.86 20.22
CA ASN A 245 -5.72 -7.24 21.60
C ASN A 245 -5.84 -8.76 21.81
N GLN A 246 -6.99 -9.36 21.46
CA GLN A 246 -7.27 -10.76 21.80
C GLN A 246 -6.52 -11.78 20.93
N LYS A 247 -6.38 -11.50 19.61
CA LYS A 247 -5.76 -12.46 18.68
C LYS A 247 -4.28 -12.23 18.47
N PHE A 248 -3.80 -11.01 18.62
CA PHE A 248 -2.43 -10.63 18.24
C PHE A 248 -1.61 -10.08 19.42
N ASP A 249 -2.20 -9.96 20.60
CA ASP A 249 -1.57 -9.38 21.79
C ASP A 249 -0.97 -7.99 21.56
N ILE A 250 -1.65 -7.21 20.69
CA ILE A 250 -1.26 -5.83 20.39
C ILE A 250 -2.04 -4.91 21.32
N ALA A 251 -1.34 -4.33 22.30
CA ALA A 251 -1.91 -3.32 23.19
C ALA A 251 -2.30 -2.06 22.39
N THR A 252 -3.56 -1.66 22.50
CA THR A 252 -4.06 -0.46 21.82
C THR A 252 -3.76 0.78 22.67
N THR A 253 -2.74 1.54 22.25
CA THR A 253 -2.46 2.86 22.83
C THR A 253 -3.41 3.92 22.27
N ALA A 254 -3.51 5.07 22.91
CA ALA A 254 -4.36 6.17 22.44
C ALA A 254 -3.97 6.64 21.02
N GLU A 255 -2.66 6.61 20.69
CA GLU A 255 -2.17 6.95 19.36
C GLU A 255 -2.62 5.91 18.33
N LEU A 256 -2.44 4.60 18.59
CA LEU A 256 -2.88 3.53 17.71
C LEU A 256 -4.39 3.59 17.49
N GLU A 257 -5.16 3.84 18.55
CA GLU A 257 -6.61 4.04 18.45
C GLU A 257 -6.99 5.19 17.54
N SER A 258 -6.30 6.33 17.68
CA SER A 258 -6.53 7.51 16.84
C SER A 258 -6.27 7.23 15.37
N GLU A 259 -5.17 6.54 15.03
CA GLU A 259 -4.85 6.20 13.63
C GLU A 259 -5.83 5.17 13.04
N VAL A 260 -6.23 4.15 13.82
CA VAL A 260 -7.24 3.17 13.41
C VAL A 260 -8.59 3.86 13.16
N GLN A 261 -9.02 4.75 14.05
CA GLN A 261 -10.26 5.52 13.90
C GLN A 261 -10.19 6.44 12.68
N GLY A 262 -9.06 7.15 12.52
CA GLY A 262 -8.82 8.05 11.38
C GLY A 262 -8.92 7.32 10.05
N MET A 263 -8.27 6.17 9.94
CA MET A 263 -8.29 5.34 8.73
C MET A 263 -9.71 4.81 8.42
N CYS A 264 -10.48 4.37 9.42
CA CYS A 264 -11.85 3.90 9.22
C CYS A 264 -12.77 5.02 8.73
N ASN A 265 -12.67 6.21 9.32
CA ASN A 265 -13.47 7.37 8.93
C ASN A 265 -13.17 7.79 7.48
N LEU A 266 -11.89 7.86 7.11
CA LEU A 266 -11.45 8.22 5.76
C LEU A 266 -11.84 7.17 4.73
N GLY A 267 -11.70 5.89 5.04
CA GLY A 267 -12.11 4.79 4.18
C GLY A 267 -13.62 4.85 3.87
N SER A 268 -14.44 5.03 4.89
CA SER A 268 -15.90 5.18 4.72
C SER A 268 -16.26 6.42 3.88
N ALA A 269 -15.55 7.54 4.07
CA ALA A 269 -15.77 8.75 3.28
C ALA A 269 -15.42 8.54 1.80
N ILE A 270 -14.28 7.89 1.52
CA ILE A 270 -13.83 7.56 0.15
C ILE A 270 -14.84 6.64 -0.52
N GLU A 271 -15.30 5.59 0.15
CA GLU A 271 -16.27 4.64 -0.38
C GLU A 271 -17.61 5.32 -0.72
N ASN A 272 -18.13 6.13 0.20
CA ASN A 272 -19.40 6.84 0.00
C ASN A 272 -19.31 7.82 -1.17
N LYS A 273 -18.23 8.62 -1.25
CA LYS A 273 -18.00 9.52 -2.38
C LYS A 273 -17.85 8.76 -3.70
N GLY A 274 -17.14 7.63 -3.70
CA GLY A 274 -17.01 6.76 -4.88
C GLY A 274 -18.37 6.22 -5.35
N LYS A 275 -19.23 5.79 -4.43
CA LYS A 275 -20.59 5.35 -4.74
C LYS A 275 -21.47 6.48 -5.31
N GLU A 276 -21.34 7.70 -4.78
CA GLU A 276 -22.05 8.88 -5.29
C GLU A 276 -21.62 9.23 -6.71
N ILE A 277 -20.30 9.27 -6.95
CA ILE A 277 -19.73 9.54 -8.29
C ILE A 277 -20.21 8.47 -9.29
N GLY A 278 -20.02 7.18 -8.97
CA GLY A 278 -20.45 6.09 -9.87
C GLY A 278 -21.95 6.08 -10.14
N ARG A 279 -22.80 6.45 -9.15
CA ARG A 279 -24.23 6.61 -9.35
C ARG A 279 -24.56 7.80 -10.26
N ALA A 280 -23.82 8.91 -10.14
CA ALA A 280 -24.02 10.09 -10.97
C ALA A 280 -23.62 9.81 -12.43
N GLU A 281 -22.45 9.17 -12.63
CA GLU A 281 -21.96 8.75 -13.94
C GLU A 281 -22.91 7.74 -14.60
N GLY A 282 -23.29 6.67 -13.90
CA GLY A 282 -24.22 5.68 -14.44
C GLY A 282 -25.60 6.24 -14.78
N ARG A 283 -26.09 7.27 -14.03
CA ARG A 283 -27.32 7.98 -14.39
C ARG A 283 -27.13 8.86 -15.64
N ALA A 284 -25.98 9.50 -15.79
CA ALA A 284 -25.67 10.32 -16.95
C ALA A 284 -25.56 9.45 -18.21
N GLU A 285 -24.78 8.36 -18.14
CA GLU A 285 -24.64 7.39 -19.22
C GLU A 285 -25.99 6.76 -19.64
N GLY A 286 -26.76 6.27 -18.64
CA GLY A 286 -28.07 5.68 -18.91
C GLY A 286 -29.05 6.67 -19.52
N ARG A 287 -29.00 7.97 -19.13
CA ARG A 287 -29.79 9.03 -19.74
C ARG A 287 -29.37 9.27 -21.17
N GLU A 288 -28.07 9.29 -21.44
CA GLU A 288 -27.54 9.50 -22.80
C GLU A 288 -27.89 8.31 -23.73
N GLU A 289 -27.70 7.06 -23.27
CA GLU A 289 -28.07 5.87 -24.03
C GLU A 289 -29.55 5.82 -24.33
N GLN A 290 -30.43 6.17 -23.38
CA GLN A 290 -31.87 6.22 -23.57
C GLN A 290 -32.26 7.33 -24.58
N ALA A 291 -31.63 8.50 -24.48
CA ALA A 291 -31.83 9.61 -25.38
C ALA A 291 -31.41 9.23 -26.81
N LYS A 292 -30.24 8.64 -26.98
CA LYS A 292 -29.72 8.14 -28.24
C LYS A 292 -30.66 7.11 -28.89
N ALA A 293 -31.10 6.12 -28.12
CA ALA A 293 -32.06 5.12 -28.60
C ALA A 293 -33.41 5.76 -29.02
N THR A 294 -33.84 6.80 -28.30
CA THR A 294 -35.06 7.54 -28.59
C THR A 294 -34.88 8.41 -29.83
N ALA A 295 -33.76 9.12 -29.97
CA ALA A 295 -33.44 9.93 -31.14
C ALA A 295 -33.47 9.09 -32.46
N ILE A 296 -32.81 7.93 -32.43
CA ILE A 296 -32.79 7.01 -33.57
C ILE A 296 -34.21 6.54 -33.94
N ARG A 297 -35.07 6.24 -32.96
CA ARG A 297 -36.46 5.84 -33.20
C ARG A 297 -37.31 6.97 -33.80
N MET A 298 -37.10 8.19 -33.29
CA MET A 298 -37.82 9.38 -33.76
C MET A 298 -37.38 9.76 -35.18
N SER A 299 -36.08 9.71 -35.48
CA SER A 299 -35.51 9.93 -36.82
C SER A 299 -36.07 8.94 -37.83
N LYS A 300 -36.15 7.64 -37.51
CA LYS A 300 -36.78 6.61 -38.36
C LYS A 300 -38.26 6.85 -38.65
N LYS A 301 -38.94 7.64 -37.82
CA LYS A 301 -40.33 8.06 -38.03
C LYS A 301 -40.44 9.36 -38.84
N GLY A 302 -39.33 9.93 -39.27
CA GLY A 302 -39.30 11.13 -40.12
C GLY A 302 -39.42 12.44 -39.35
N LEU A 303 -39.20 12.48 -38.04
CA LEU A 303 -39.23 13.73 -37.27
C LEU A 303 -38.00 14.59 -37.61
N PRO A 304 -38.15 15.93 -37.72
CA PRO A 304 -37.03 16.86 -37.86
C PRO A 304 -36.07 16.79 -36.67
N VAL A 305 -34.75 16.98 -36.91
CA VAL A 305 -33.71 16.87 -35.90
C VAL A 305 -33.89 17.88 -34.76
N GLU A 306 -34.40 19.07 -35.06
CA GLU A 306 -34.68 20.13 -34.09
C GLU A 306 -35.78 19.69 -33.10
N MET A 307 -36.83 19.03 -33.59
CA MET A 307 -37.90 18.49 -32.76
C MET A 307 -37.43 17.34 -31.90
N ILE A 308 -36.52 16.50 -32.42
CA ILE A 308 -35.91 15.39 -31.67
C ILE A 308 -35.06 15.96 -30.53
N ALA A 309 -34.18 16.94 -30.84
CA ALA A 309 -33.31 17.59 -29.84
C ALA A 309 -34.11 18.21 -28.69
N ASP A 310 -35.16 18.94 -29.00
CA ASP A 310 -36.07 19.55 -28.01
C ASP A 310 -36.74 18.47 -27.13
N ALA A 311 -37.28 17.42 -27.76
CA ALA A 311 -38.01 16.35 -27.07
C ALA A 311 -37.14 15.54 -26.07
N ILE A 312 -35.85 15.33 -26.36
CA ILE A 312 -34.97 14.53 -25.53
C ILE A 312 -34.04 15.39 -24.64
N GLY A 313 -34.01 16.72 -24.88
CA GLY A 313 -33.23 17.67 -24.06
C GLY A 313 -31.71 17.59 -24.27
N PHE A 314 -31.29 17.34 -25.53
CA PHE A 314 -29.89 17.33 -25.98
C PHE A 314 -29.69 18.33 -27.12
N SER A 315 -28.44 18.69 -27.41
CA SER A 315 -28.15 19.62 -28.51
C SER A 315 -28.41 19.00 -29.89
N ILE A 316 -28.66 19.86 -30.86
CA ILE A 316 -28.87 19.44 -32.27
C ILE A 316 -27.64 18.69 -32.79
N ASP A 317 -26.43 19.11 -32.41
CA ASP A 317 -25.19 18.50 -32.88
C ASP A 317 -24.99 17.10 -32.30
N GLU A 318 -25.30 16.88 -31.00
CA GLU A 318 -25.30 15.56 -30.40
C GLU A 318 -26.30 14.62 -31.08
N VAL A 319 -27.52 15.12 -31.31
CA VAL A 319 -28.56 14.33 -31.99
C VAL A 319 -28.13 13.97 -33.39
N LYS A 320 -27.54 14.91 -34.15
CA LYS A 320 -26.99 14.62 -35.49
C LYS A 320 -25.92 13.54 -35.46
N ALA A 321 -25.03 13.59 -34.47
CA ALA A 321 -23.97 12.57 -34.29
C ALA A 321 -24.53 11.17 -34.02
N TRP A 322 -25.71 11.07 -33.40
CA TRP A 322 -26.36 9.79 -33.08
C TRP A 322 -27.20 9.19 -34.20
N ILE A 323 -27.78 10.04 -35.07
CA ILE A 323 -28.69 9.56 -36.14
C ILE A 323 -27.98 9.43 -37.48
N GLY A 324 -26.70 9.86 -37.60
CA GLY A 324 -25.81 9.67 -38.75
C GLY A 324 -26.03 10.67 -39.81
#